data_3b76e5978220448f0e4733d9c18e12db
#
_entry.id   3b76e5978220448f0e4733d9c18e12db
#
_cell.length_a   1.000
_cell.length_b   1.000
_cell.length_c   1.000
_cell.angle_alpha   90.00
_cell.angle_beta   90.00
_cell.angle_gamma   90.00
#
_symmetry.space_group_name_H-M   'P 1'
#
loop_
_entity.id
_entity.type
_entity.pdbx_description
1 polymer ?
#
loop_
_entity_poly.entity_id
_entity_poly.type
_entity_poly.pdbx_seq_one_letter_code
_entity_poly.pdbx_strand_id
1 'polypeptide(L)' 'MAQTEVASELVANVLSIDVAVGQQVREGDALVILESMKMEIPVLAPHDGVVAAIRSAAGDVVQDGDVMVVIAE' A
#
# COMPACT_ATOMS: atom_id res chain seq x y z
N MET A 1 6.74 10.76 -16.01
CA MET A 1 7.20 10.53 -14.65
C MET A 1 6.98 9.08 -14.29
N ALA A 2 7.92 8.49 -13.59
CA ALA A 2 7.82 7.08 -13.24
C ALA A 2 6.77 6.87 -12.16
N GLN A 3 6.06 5.77 -12.26
CA GLN A 3 5.10 5.33 -11.23
C GLN A 3 5.49 3.92 -10.81
N THR A 4 5.33 3.66 -9.51
CA THR A 4 5.60 2.35 -8.94
C THR A 4 4.30 1.80 -8.37
N GLU A 5 3.93 0.62 -8.81
CA GLU A 5 2.78 -0.10 -8.25
C GLU A 5 3.24 -0.87 -7.02
N VAL A 6 2.62 -0.59 -5.89
CA VAL A 6 2.92 -1.29 -4.63
C VAL A 6 1.88 -2.39 -4.48
N ALA A 7 2.32 -3.62 -4.64
CA ALA A 7 1.45 -4.79 -4.64
C ALA A 7 1.62 -5.61 -3.36
N SER A 8 0.59 -6.38 -3.01
CA SER A 8 0.69 -7.34 -1.93
C SER A 8 1.58 -8.49 -2.35
N GLU A 9 2.36 -9.01 -1.41
CA GLU A 9 3.20 -10.19 -1.62
C GLU A 9 2.61 -11.45 -0.99
N LEU A 10 1.38 -11.34 -0.46
CA LEU A 10 0.73 -12.45 0.22
C LEU A 10 -0.78 -12.25 0.21
N VAL A 11 -1.52 -13.31 0.54
CA VAL A 11 -2.96 -13.21 0.77
C VAL A 11 -3.17 -12.62 2.15
N ALA A 12 -3.92 -11.53 2.24
CA ALA A 12 -4.14 -10.83 3.51
C ALA A 12 -5.42 -10.00 3.46
N ASN A 13 -5.86 -9.57 4.63
CA ASN A 13 -6.95 -8.60 4.76
C ASN A 13 -6.35 -7.21 4.90
N VAL A 14 -6.98 -6.22 4.28
CA VAL A 14 -6.58 -4.82 4.44
C VAL A 14 -7.24 -4.29 5.71
N LEU A 15 -6.43 -3.96 6.72
CA LEU A 15 -6.93 -3.38 7.96
C LEU A 15 -7.19 -1.89 7.79
N SER A 16 -6.24 -1.17 7.20
CA SER A 16 -6.35 0.28 7.03
C SER A 16 -5.52 0.75 5.86
N ILE A 17 -5.97 1.86 5.26
CA ILE A 17 -5.21 2.61 4.27
C ILE A 17 -4.72 3.87 5.00
N ASP A 18 -3.43 3.99 5.17
CA ASP A 18 -2.84 5.01 6.03
C ASP A 18 -2.39 6.27 5.27
N VAL A 19 -2.69 6.33 3.98
CA VAL A 19 -2.34 7.49 3.14
C VAL A 19 -3.53 7.91 2.30
N ALA A 20 -3.44 9.10 1.72
CA ALA A 20 -4.44 9.65 0.82
C ALA A 20 -3.80 10.01 -0.51
N VAL A 21 -4.60 10.00 -1.59
CA VAL A 21 -4.14 10.45 -2.91
C VAL A 21 -3.65 11.89 -2.81
N GLY A 22 -2.47 12.14 -3.37
CA GLY A 22 -1.83 13.45 -3.31
C GLY A 22 -0.88 13.64 -2.13
N GLN A 23 -0.87 12.72 -1.19
CA GLN A 23 0.01 12.81 -0.02
C GLN A 23 1.45 12.51 -0.42
N GLN A 24 2.39 13.30 0.10
CA GLN A 24 3.81 13.00 -0.04
C GLN A 24 4.19 11.92 0.96
N VAL A 25 4.97 10.96 0.49
CA VAL A 25 5.49 9.87 1.32
C VAL A 25 6.99 9.76 1.13
N ARG A 26 7.64 9.20 2.14
CA ARG A 26 9.07 8.91 2.11
C ARG A 26 9.27 7.41 2.16
N GLU A 27 10.39 6.96 1.63
CA GLU A 27 10.77 5.56 1.72
C GLU A 27 10.65 5.08 3.17
N GLY A 28 9.96 3.95 3.36
CA GLY A 28 9.73 3.37 4.68
C GLY A 28 8.46 3.83 5.37
N ASP A 29 7.75 4.82 4.84
CA ASP A 29 6.45 5.22 5.40
C ASP A 29 5.43 4.11 5.19
N ALA A 30 4.59 3.87 6.20
CA ALA A 30 3.52 2.88 6.09
C ALA A 30 2.41 3.40 5.19
N LEU A 31 2.08 2.65 4.15
CA LEU A 31 1.02 2.98 3.19
C LEU A 31 -0.28 2.29 3.55
N VAL A 32 -0.20 1.02 3.88
CA VAL A 32 -1.34 0.13 4.13
C VAL A 32 -0.94 -0.81 5.26
N ILE A 33 -1.87 -1.12 6.13
CA ILE A 33 -1.67 -2.16 7.14
C ILE A 33 -2.49 -3.37 6.74
N LEU A 34 -1.82 -4.49 6.55
CA LEU A 34 -2.45 -5.77 6.25
C LEU A 34 -2.50 -6.63 7.50
N GLU A 35 -3.45 -7.57 7.52
CA GLU A 35 -3.50 -8.59 8.57
C GLU A 35 -3.47 -9.96 7.92
N SER A 36 -2.58 -10.81 8.40
CA SER A 36 -2.49 -12.20 8.00
C SER A 36 -2.07 -13.02 9.20
N MET A 37 -2.77 -14.11 9.46
CA MET A 37 -2.45 -15.03 10.56
C MET A 37 -2.33 -14.30 11.91
N LYS A 38 -3.25 -13.36 12.17
CA LYS A 38 -3.32 -12.55 13.40
C LYS A 38 -2.11 -11.63 13.59
N MET A 39 -1.35 -11.37 12.53
CA MET A 39 -0.23 -10.41 12.56
C MET A 39 -0.56 -9.21 11.71
N GLU A 40 -0.17 -8.04 12.18
CA GLU A 40 -0.26 -6.82 11.39
C GLU A 40 1.02 -6.65 10.60
N ILE A 41 0.87 -6.41 9.31
CA ILE A 41 1.99 -6.32 8.39
C ILE A 41 1.90 -4.97 7.69
N PRO A 42 2.81 -4.02 7.99
CA PRO A 42 2.81 -2.75 7.29
C PRO A 42 3.41 -2.92 5.89
N VAL A 43 2.75 -2.31 4.91
CA VAL A 43 3.29 -2.20 3.56
C VAL A 43 3.93 -0.83 3.45
N LEU A 44 5.22 -0.80 3.16
CA LEU A 44 6.02 0.41 3.23
C LEU A 44 6.25 0.99 1.84
N ALA A 45 6.41 2.33 1.80
CA ALA A 45 6.76 3.00 0.56
C ALA A 45 8.16 2.56 0.11
N PRO A 46 8.31 2.15 -1.17
CA PRO A 46 9.61 1.68 -1.67
C PRO A 46 10.59 2.81 -1.97
N HIS A 47 10.10 4.02 -2.11
CA HIS A 47 10.90 5.22 -2.36
C HIS A 47 10.08 6.45 -2.02
N ASP A 48 10.72 7.61 -2.01
CA ASP A 48 10.03 8.89 -1.83
C ASP A 48 9.14 9.17 -3.06
N GLY A 49 8.02 9.82 -2.83
CA GLY A 49 7.13 10.20 -3.92
C GLY A 49 5.79 10.72 -3.42
N VAL A 50 4.82 10.69 -4.31
CA VAL A 50 3.46 11.16 -4.04
C VAL A 50 2.49 10.02 -4.35
N VAL A 51 1.50 9.84 -3.50
CA VAL A 51 0.46 8.82 -3.73
C VAL A 51 -0.38 9.24 -4.94
N ALA A 52 -0.24 8.50 -6.04
CA ALA A 52 -0.94 8.80 -7.29
C ALA A 52 -2.32 8.13 -7.35
N ALA A 53 -2.47 6.95 -6.75
CA ALA A 53 -3.74 6.23 -6.74
C ALA A 53 -3.76 5.25 -5.57
N ILE A 54 -4.97 4.99 -5.08
CA ILE A 54 -5.23 3.96 -4.06
C ILE A 54 -6.22 2.99 -4.68
N ARG A 55 -5.85 1.71 -4.77
CA ARG A 55 -6.61 0.69 -5.48
C ARG A 55 -7.18 -0.38 -4.56
N SER A 56 -7.10 -0.19 -3.26
CA SER A 56 -7.70 -1.08 -2.27
C SER A 56 -8.38 -0.25 -1.20
N ALA A 57 -9.20 -0.89 -0.40
CA ALA A 57 -9.92 -0.26 0.68
C ALA A 57 -9.85 -1.13 1.94
N ALA A 58 -10.03 -0.51 3.09
CA ALA A 58 -10.13 -1.24 4.36
C ALA A 58 -11.24 -2.28 4.26
N GLY A 59 -10.97 -3.49 4.70
CA GLY A 59 -11.90 -4.60 4.62
C GLY A 59 -11.72 -5.49 3.39
N ASP A 60 -10.95 -5.06 2.40
CA ASP A 60 -10.69 -5.88 1.21
C ASP A 60 -9.80 -7.07 1.56
N VAL A 61 -9.93 -8.13 0.79
CA VAL A 61 -8.97 -9.23 0.76
C VAL A 61 -8.09 -9.02 -0.47
N VAL A 62 -6.79 -9.00 -0.28
CA VAL A 62 -5.82 -8.91 -1.37
C VAL A 62 -5.07 -10.22 -1.52
N GLN A 63 -4.60 -10.47 -2.74
CA GLN A 63 -3.81 -11.65 -3.07
C GLN A 63 -2.44 -11.20 -3.55
N ASP A 64 -1.51 -12.16 -3.62
CA ASP A 64 -0.18 -11.90 -4.16
C ASP A 64 -0.32 -11.29 -5.56
N GLY A 65 0.30 -10.15 -5.75
CA GLY A 65 0.27 -9.41 -7.01
C GLY A 65 -0.80 -8.34 -7.12
N ASP A 66 -1.77 -8.30 -6.18
CA ASP A 66 -2.79 -7.25 -6.23
C ASP A 66 -2.18 -5.90 -5.88
N VAL A 67 -2.37 -4.92 -6.74
CA VAL A 67 -1.86 -3.56 -6.54
C VAL A 67 -2.75 -2.84 -5.54
N MET A 68 -2.15 -2.28 -4.51
CA MET A 68 -2.88 -1.57 -3.45
C MET A 68 -2.74 -0.06 -3.57
N VAL A 69 -1.55 0.43 -3.89
CA VAL A 69 -1.25 1.86 -3.95
C VAL A 69 -0.27 2.08 -5.11
N VAL A 70 -0.38 3.22 -5.77
CA VAL A 70 0.56 3.63 -6.82
C VAL A 70 1.27 4.89 -6.34
N ILE A 71 2.59 4.88 -6.38
CA ILE A 71 3.45 6.00 -5.97
C ILE A 71 4.09 6.61 -7.21
N ALA A 72 3.96 7.92 -7.38
CA ALA A 72 4.62 8.68 -8.43
C ALA A 72 5.86 9.36 -7.87
N GLU A 73 6.93 9.39 -8.65
CA GLU A 73 8.12 10.14 -8.28
C GLU A 73 7.95 11.63 -8.52
#